data_6f3140cbc792aa2f17a3663925663a69
#
_entry.id   6f3140cbc792aa2f17a3663925663a69
#
_cell.length_a   1.000
_cell.length_b   1.000
_cell.length_c   1.000
_cell.angle_alpha   90.00
_cell.angle_beta   90.00
_cell.angle_gamma   90.00
#
_symmetry.space_group_name_H-M   'P 1'
#
loop_
_entity.id
_entity.type
_entity.pdbx_description
1 polymer ?
#
loop_
_entity_poly.entity_id
_entity_poly.type
_entity_poly.pdbx_seq_one_letter_code
_entity_poly.pdbx_strand_id
1 'polypeptide(L)'
;MDILGKIRRLQEERGWSENHLAEEAHLSQSTINSLYRKGNVPTIPTLEAICRAFGMTVSQFLAEDSLPPDLTGEQRELLSCWDALAPEKRKALLALIKVLC
;
A
#
# COMPACT_ATOMS: atom_id res chain seq x y z
N MET A 1 -8.95 10.01 -6.56
CA MET A 1 -8.06 9.50 -5.51
C MET A 1 -7.24 10.63 -4.91
N ASP A 2 -7.17 10.71 -3.61
CA ASP A 2 -6.33 11.68 -2.91
C ASP A 2 -4.94 11.06 -2.66
N ILE A 3 -4.02 11.32 -3.59
CA ILE A 3 -2.67 10.73 -3.55
C ILE A 3 -1.89 11.21 -2.33
N LEU A 4 -1.90 12.52 -2.04
CA LEU A 4 -1.20 13.06 -0.88
C LEU A 4 -1.78 12.56 0.44
N GLY A 5 -3.11 12.48 0.52
CA GLY A 5 -3.78 11.94 1.70
C GLY A 5 -3.39 10.48 1.95
N LYS A 6 -3.28 9.69 0.90
CA LYS A 6 -2.85 8.29 1.01
C LYS A 6 -1.40 8.18 1.45
N ILE A 7 -0.51 9.01 0.90
CA ILE A 7 0.90 9.05 1.31
C ILE A 7 0.98 9.40 2.81
N ARG A 8 0.24 10.42 3.25
CA ARG A 8 0.24 10.83 4.65
C ARG A 8 -0.29 9.73 5.56
N ARG A 9 -1.36 9.05 5.16
CA ARG A 9 -1.92 7.93 5.91
C ARG A 9 -0.89 6.81 6.08
N LEU A 10 -0.21 6.41 5.01
CA LEU A 10 0.81 5.37 5.05
C LEU A 10 2.00 5.77 5.91
N GLN A 11 2.39 7.05 5.86
CA GLN A 11 3.43 7.61 6.70
C GLN A 11 3.05 7.50 8.18
N GLU A 12 1.84 7.91 8.52
CA GLU A 12 1.33 7.89 9.89
C GLU A 12 1.17 6.46 10.42
N GLU A 13 0.68 5.54 9.59
CA GLU A 13 0.56 4.13 9.96
C GLU A 13 1.90 3.51 10.35
N ARG A 14 2.98 3.97 9.74
CA ARG A 14 4.33 3.51 10.03
C ARG A 14 4.99 4.27 11.18
N GLY A 15 4.35 5.31 11.68
CA GLY A 15 4.92 6.17 12.71
C GLY A 15 6.11 7.00 12.20
N TRP A 16 6.18 7.25 10.90
CA TRP A 16 7.28 8.01 10.31
C TRP A 16 7.00 9.51 10.32
N SER A 17 8.05 10.30 10.53
CA SER A 17 8.02 11.73 10.28
C SER A 17 8.20 12.01 8.79
N GLU A 18 7.94 13.24 8.36
CA GLU A 18 8.21 13.66 6.98
C GLU A 18 9.69 13.49 6.63
N ASN A 19 10.57 13.80 7.58
CA ASN A 19 12.02 13.63 7.41
C ASN A 19 12.39 12.16 7.22
N HIS A 20 11.79 11.28 8.00
CA HIS A 20 12.05 9.85 7.88
C HIS A 20 11.59 9.32 6.52
N LEU A 21 10.42 9.75 6.06
CA LEU A 21 9.93 9.39 4.73
C LEU A 21 10.91 9.87 3.64
N ALA A 22 11.40 11.10 3.75
CA ALA A 22 12.37 11.63 2.80
C ALA A 22 13.65 10.79 2.76
N GLU A 23 14.16 10.40 3.92
CA GLU A 23 15.34 9.53 4.03
C GLU A 23 15.11 8.18 3.37
N GLU A 24 14.00 7.52 3.68
CA GLU A 24 13.68 6.21 3.12
C GLU A 24 13.44 6.27 1.61
N ALA A 25 12.89 7.37 1.12
CA ALA A 25 12.64 7.57 -0.31
C ALA A 25 13.86 8.11 -1.07
N HIS A 26 14.95 8.41 -0.37
CA HIS A 26 16.15 9.05 -0.95
C HIS A 26 15.81 10.38 -1.63
N LEU A 27 14.89 11.11 -1.05
CA LEU A 27 14.48 12.44 -1.50
C LEU A 27 14.92 13.49 -0.48
N SER A 28 15.03 14.74 -0.93
CA SER A 28 15.32 15.83 0.00
C SER A 28 14.11 16.09 0.90
N GLN A 29 14.40 16.52 2.12
CA GLN A 29 13.36 16.92 3.08
C GLN A 29 12.48 18.02 2.51
N SER A 30 13.08 18.99 1.80
CA SER A 30 12.34 20.07 1.18
C SER A 30 11.38 19.58 0.08
N THR A 31 11.70 18.52 -0.62
CA THR A 31 10.82 17.93 -1.61
C THR A 31 9.55 17.40 -0.95
N ILE A 32 9.67 16.64 0.13
CA ILE A 32 8.52 16.07 0.85
C ILE A 32 7.70 17.21 1.49
N ASN A 33 8.36 18.15 2.16
CA ASN A 33 7.69 19.29 2.79
C ASN A 33 6.92 20.12 1.76
N SER A 34 7.51 20.31 0.58
CA SER A 34 6.89 21.08 -0.50
C SER A 34 5.65 20.38 -1.03
N LEU A 35 5.69 19.05 -1.19
CA LEU A 35 4.52 18.27 -1.61
C LEU A 35 3.34 18.49 -0.67
N TYR A 36 3.58 18.33 0.63
CA TYR A 36 2.51 18.50 1.63
C TYR A 36 2.00 19.93 1.71
N ARG A 37 2.91 20.91 1.63
CA ARG A 37 2.55 22.32 1.75
C ARG A 37 1.75 22.83 0.55
N LYS A 38 2.17 22.46 -0.66
CA LYS A 38 1.54 22.92 -1.90
C LYS A 38 0.33 22.11 -2.30
N GLY A 39 0.19 20.90 -1.77
CA GLY A 39 -0.90 20.02 -2.13
C GLY A 39 -0.85 19.53 -3.57
N ASN A 40 0.32 19.56 -4.20
CA ASN A 40 0.50 19.14 -5.58
C ASN A 40 0.61 17.63 -5.69
N VAL A 41 0.15 17.09 -6.81
CA VAL A 41 0.37 15.67 -7.13
C VAL A 41 1.86 15.48 -7.43
N PRO A 42 2.53 14.49 -6.81
CA PRO A 42 3.93 14.25 -7.10
C PRO A 42 4.14 13.77 -8.54
N THR A 43 5.31 14.04 -9.09
CA THR A 43 5.71 13.48 -10.39
C THR A 43 5.84 11.95 -10.27
N ILE A 44 5.81 11.25 -11.41
CA ILE A 44 5.94 9.79 -11.40
C ILE A 44 7.25 9.33 -10.73
N PRO A 45 8.43 9.89 -11.05
CA PRO A 45 9.66 9.49 -10.37
C PRO A 45 9.61 9.72 -8.85
N THR A 46 9.02 10.80 -8.41
CA THR A 46 8.85 11.09 -6.98
C THR A 46 7.91 10.08 -6.33
N LEU A 47 6.79 9.80 -6.98
CA LEU A 47 5.84 8.82 -6.48
C LEU A 47 6.46 7.41 -6.41
N GLU A 48 7.24 7.02 -7.42
CA GLU A 48 7.95 5.74 -7.41
C GLU A 48 8.90 5.64 -6.22
N ALA A 49 9.65 6.71 -5.94
CA ALA A 49 10.57 6.75 -4.80
C ALA A 49 9.82 6.59 -3.48
N ILE A 50 8.70 7.28 -3.31
CA ILE A 50 7.87 7.20 -2.11
C ILE A 50 7.28 5.79 -1.96
N CYS A 51 6.75 5.22 -3.03
CA CYS A 51 6.20 3.86 -3.01
C CYS A 51 7.28 2.84 -2.63
N ARG A 52 8.48 3.01 -3.16
CA ARG A 52 9.61 2.14 -2.84
C ARG A 52 9.95 2.22 -1.35
N ALA A 53 9.91 3.43 -0.77
CA ALA A 53 10.10 3.61 0.67
C ALA A 53 9.06 2.85 1.50
N PHE A 54 7.83 2.77 1.00
CA PHE A 54 6.76 2.01 1.65
C PHE A 54 6.78 0.51 1.35
N GLY A 55 7.69 0.06 0.49
CA GLY A 55 7.79 -1.35 0.13
C GLY A 55 6.71 -1.82 -0.84
N MET A 56 6.22 -0.95 -1.68
CA MET A 56 5.17 -1.27 -2.65
C MET A 56 5.50 -0.71 -4.04
N THR A 57 4.80 -1.21 -5.06
CA THR A 57 4.88 -0.65 -6.40
C THR A 57 3.89 0.51 -6.56
N VAL A 58 4.09 1.34 -7.58
CA VAL A 58 3.13 2.39 -7.92
C VAL A 58 1.77 1.78 -8.25
N SER A 59 1.76 0.65 -8.93
CA SER A 59 0.53 -0.07 -9.26
C SER A 59 -0.23 -0.48 -8.01
N GLN A 60 0.47 -1.02 -7.01
CA GLN A 60 -0.13 -1.37 -5.72
C GLN A 60 -0.63 -0.14 -4.97
N PHE A 61 0.11 0.95 -5.04
CA PHE A 61 -0.28 2.20 -4.40
C PHE A 61 -1.56 2.77 -5.02
N LEU A 62 -1.65 2.76 -6.34
CA LEU A 62 -2.81 3.29 -7.07
C LEU A 62 -4.01 2.35 -7.05
N ALA A 63 -3.79 1.08 -6.75
CA ALA A 63 -4.90 0.15 -6.57
C ALA A 63 -5.72 0.64 -5.38
N GLU A 64 -7.02 0.80 -5.59
CA GLU A 64 -7.90 1.10 -4.49
C GLU A 64 -7.89 -0.09 -3.53
N ASP A 65 -7.96 0.19 -2.22
CA ASP A 65 -8.06 -0.85 -1.20
C ASP A 65 -9.38 -1.60 -1.29
N SER A 66 -10.07 -1.42 -2.38
CA SER A 66 -11.33 -2.07 -2.64
C SER A 66 -11.06 -3.38 -3.37
N LEU A 67 -11.44 -4.46 -2.76
CA LEU A 67 -11.72 -5.70 -3.47
C LEU A 67 -12.67 -5.36 -4.62
N PRO A 68 -12.62 -6.09 -5.75
CA PRO A 68 -13.55 -5.86 -6.82
C PRO A 68 -14.98 -5.71 -6.28
N PRO A 69 -15.75 -4.71 -6.74
CA PRO A 69 -17.06 -4.42 -6.15
C PRO A 69 -18.09 -5.53 -6.35
N ASP A 70 -17.83 -6.45 -7.23
CA ASP A 70 -18.70 -7.60 -7.52
C ASP A 70 -18.43 -8.82 -6.64
N LEU A 71 -17.47 -8.75 -5.72
CA LEU A 71 -17.22 -9.86 -4.79
C LEU A 71 -18.37 -10.00 -3.80
N THR A 72 -18.74 -11.27 -3.53
CA THR A 72 -19.72 -11.59 -2.50
C THR A 72 -19.14 -11.34 -1.10
N GLY A 73 -20.02 -11.29 -0.09
CA GLY A 73 -19.57 -11.16 1.31
C GLY A 73 -18.67 -12.32 1.73
N GLU A 74 -18.96 -13.54 1.28
CA GLU A 74 -18.16 -14.72 1.57
C GLU A 74 -16.76 -14.62 0.95
N GLN A 75 -16.68 -14.14 -0.29
CA GLN A 75 -15.40 -13.96 -0.97
C GLN A 75 -14.54 -12.91 -0.26
N ARG A 76 -15.13 -11.81 0.18
CA ARG A 76 -14.43 -10.77 0.94
C ARG A 76 -13.92 -11.30 2.27
N GLU A 77 -14.74 -12.08 2.96
CA GLU A 77 -14.35 -12.70 4.23
C GLU A 77 -13.19 -13.66 4.03
N LEU A 78 -13.25 -14.49 2.98
CA LEU A 78 -12.17 -15.43 2.64
C LEU A 78 -10.87 -14.70 2.37
N LEU A 79 -10.90 -13.62 1.58
CA LEU A 79 -9.71 -12.84 1.26
C LEU A 79 -9.13 -12.16 2.50
N SER A 80 -9.96 -11.66 3.40
CA SER A 80 -9.50 -11.08 4.66
C SER A 80 -8.80 -12.10 5.53
N CYS A 81 -9.36 -13.29 5.64
CA CYS A 81 -8.73 -14.41 6.36
C CYS A 81 -7.43 -14.83 5.72
N TRP A 82 -7.40 -14.89 4.39
CA TRP A 82 -6.21 -15.23 3.63
C TRP A 82 -5.05 -14.27 3.93
N ASP A 83 -5.34 -12.96 3.94
CA ASP A 83 -4.32 -11.95 4.20
C ASP A 83 -3.76 -12.05 5.61
N ALA A 84 -4.55 -12.55 6.56
CA ALA A 84 -4.12 -12.74 7.94
C ALA A 84 -3.28 -14.00 8.14
N LEU A 85 -3.24 -14.92 7.15
CA LEU A 85 -2.51 -16.17 7.27
C LEU A 85 -1.01 -16.00 6.97
N ALA A 86 -0.18 -16.73 7.72
CA ALA A 86 1.24 -16.86 7.39
C ALA A 86 1.41 -17.61 6.06
N PRO A 87 2.53 -17.37 5.31
CA PRO A 87 2.73 -18.03 4.01
C PRO A 87 2.64 -19.55 4.04
N GLU A 88 3.12 -20.19 5.09
CA GLU A 88 3.05 -21.66 5.24
C GLU A 88 1.63 -22.14 5.35
N LYS A 89 0.80 -21.42 6.08
CA LYS A 89 -0.62 -21.73 6.24
C LYS A 89 -1.39 -21.50 4.96
N ARG A 90 -1.01 -20.49 4.18
CA ARG A 90 -1.59 -20.23 2.86
C ARG A 90 -1.37 -21.41 1.92
N LYS A 91 -0.17 -21.99 1.93
CA LYS A 91 0.15 -23.18 1.12
C LYS A 91 -0.72 -24.36 1.52
N ALA A 92 -0.87 -24.60 2.81
CA ALA A 92 -1.72 -25.68 3.32
C ALA A 92 -3.18 -25.49 2.91
N LEU A 93 -3.69 -24.25 3.01
CA LEU A 93 -5.06 -23.95 2.62
C LEU A 93 -5.27 -24.15 1.12
N LEU A 94 -4.34 -23.70 0.28
CA LEU A 94 -4.43 -23.92 -1.17
C LEU A 94 -4.43 -25.40 -1.52
N ALA A 95 -3.60 -26.20 -0.86
CA ALA A 95 -3.57 -27.64 -1.08
C ALA A 95 -4.93 -28.26 -0.73
N LEU A 96 -5.53 -27.85 0.37
CA LEU A 96 -6.84 -28.33 0.79
C LEU A 96 -7.92 -27.94 -0.22
N ILE A 97 -7.94 -26.69 -0.65
CA ILE A 97 -8.92 -26.20 -1.63
C ILE A 97 -8.82 -27.00 -2.94
N LYS A 98 -7.61 -27.27 -3.42
CA LYS A 98 -7.40 -28.07 -4.63
C LYS A 98 -7.93 -29.48 -4.52
N VAL A 99 -7.87 -30.07 -3.33
CA VAL A 99 -8.42 -31.40 -3.07
C VAL A 99 -9.95 -31.39 -3.08
N LEU A 100 -10.54 -30.28 -2.61
CA LEU A 100 -12.01 -30.13 -2.53
C LEU A 100 -12.66 -29.80 -3.87
N CYS A 101 -11.89 -29.30 -4.83
CA CYS A 101 -12.43 -28.93 -6.16
C CYS A 101 -12.49 -30.12 -7.12
#